data_59b5f7d29014e8c54e129050aaca8524
#
_entry.id   59b5f7d29014e8c54e129050aaca8524
#
_cell.length_a   1.000
_cell.length_b   1.000
_cell.length_c   1.000
_cell.angle_alpha   90.00
_cell.angle_beta   90.00
_cell.angle_gamma   90.00
#
_symmetry.space_group_name_H-M   'P 1'
#
loop_
_entity.id
_entity.type
_entity.pdbx_description
1 polymer ?
#
loop_
_entity_poly.entity_id
_entity_poly.type
_entity_poly.pdbx_seq_one_letter_code
_entity_poly.pdbx_strand_id
1 'polypeptide(L)'
;MEQPFAYRTCERLTEAVLYFMVIFSPWAFGSTQTWAVVVMSCAGGLLGLLLVVKWVIRATTKYLPARFGDSREDGAGRTRSHGGLRVGEIITIGMAVVTVLILAFCFVSAVNYRASYDAETQLFSYRAAIPWLPHSYSAADSWLGFWGALALAGTFWGVRDWLLGKSPRELEEECEESNRIVKRRGGEVPERLRHLLWVLSLNGALLGIEAIVQRLDGGGKLLWIREPNINRDALAQFGPYAYRSNAAQYFNLLWPVTLGFWLMLQRTGQYLTRRPGHLGTGAHHVLLFATAVMAICPLVALSRACAVISACMMALCLLVILGHQWRRGWGVKVAVMLAFLGVLYIGLDIGWFDLQQRLGDLNVAYGQREEICQKSWPIAHQHPWFGTGPGTFATVYQLYLTSSTDIWFAQVHNDWLETLVTFGRVGSGIFLAGLVLVFSRGFFSRGIRLGLGWQLFFWISFLGLGVEARFDFPLQIFSILFLFVLLSAVLTCVTRRS
;
A
#
# COMPACT_ATOMS: atom_id res chain seq x y z
N MET A 1 0.07 -26.70 -23.94
CA MET A 1 0.23 -25.66 -24.98
C MET A 1 1.39 -24.76 -24.52
N GLU A 2 2.34 -24.51 -25.41
CA GLU A 2 3.43 -23.58 -25.12
C GLU A 2 2.89 -22.15 -24.88
N GLN A 3 3.52 -21.41 -24.00
CA GLN A 3 3.15 -20.03 -23.69
C GLN A 3 3.40 -19.14 -24.92
N PRO A 4 2.39 -18.43 -25.45
CA PRO A 4 2.58 -17.52 -26.57
C PRO A 4 3.65 -16.47 -26.27
N PHE A 5 4.53 -16.17 -27.26
CA PHE A 5 5.60 -15.18 -27.09
C PHE A 5 5.11 -13.82 -26.61
N ALA A 6 4.02 -13.31 -27.23
CA ALA A 6 3.42 -12.05 -26.82
C ALA A 6 2.94 -12.04 -25.37
N TYR A 7 2.37 -13.16 -24.89
CA TYR A 7 1.95 -13.29 -23.50
C TYR A 7 3.13 -13.22 -22.54
N ARG A 8 4.22 -13.93 -22.84
CA ARG A 8 5.47 -13.93 -22.06
C ARG A 8 6.11 -12.54 -22.01
N THR A 9 6.07 -11.81 -23.13
CA THR A 9 6.56 -10.42 -23.19
C THR A 9 5.73 -9.52 -22.27
N CYS A 10 4.40 -9.62 -22.30
CA CYS A 10 3.52 -8.87 -21.38
C CYS A 10 3.80 -9.19 -19.91
N GLU A 11 4.08 -10.47 -19.57
CA GLU A 11 4.44 -10.86 -18.20
C GLU A 11 5.75 -10.20 -17.74
N ARG A 12 6.78 -10.19 -18.57
CA ARG A 12 8.08 -9.56 -18.28
C ARG A 12 7.95 -8.04 -18.16
N LEU A 13 7.17 -7.42 -19.04
CA LEU A 13 6.91 -5.97 -18.98
C LEU A 13 6.10 -5.61 -17.71
N THR A 14 5.10 -6.42 -17.35
CA THR A 14 4.35 -6.24 -16.08
C THR A 14 5.29 -6.25 -14.89
N GLU A 15 6.21 -7.21 -14.84
CA GLU A 15 7.22 -7.32 -13.77
C GLU A 15 8.17 -6.11 -13.74
N ALA A 16 8.70 -5.71 -14.89
CA ALA A 16 9.61 -4.57 -14.99
C ALA A 16 8.95 -3.25 -14.57
N VAL A 17 7.73 -2.98 -15.04
CA VAL A 17 6.96 -1.78 -14.66
C VAL A 17 6.63 -1.80 -13.18
N LEU A 18 6.25 -2.95 -12.62
CA LEU A 18 5.97 -3.08 -11.20
C LEU A 18 7.20 -2.75 -10.34
N TYR A 19 8.36 -3.32 -10.68
CA TYR A 19 9.59 -3.03 -9.93
C TYR A 19 10.04 -1.58 -10.09
N PHE A 20 9.88 -1.01 -11.29
CA PHE A 20 10.09 0.43 -11.49
C PHE A 20 9.20 1.25 -10.54
N MET A 21 7.90 0.97 -10.47
CA MET A 21 6.97 1.71 -9.60
C MET A 21 7.33 1.56 -8.12
N VAL A 22 7.72 0.35 -7.67
CA VAL A 22 8.14 0.09 -6.29
C VAL A 22 9.36 0.91 -5.90
N ILE A 23 10.34 1.00 -6.79
CA ILE A 23 11.57 1.76 -6.54
C ILE A 23 11.30 3.25 -6.69
N PHE A 24 10.71 3.67 -7.80
CA PHE A 24 10.52 5.07 -8.14
C PHE A 24 9.62 5.82 -7.14
N SER A 25 8.53 5.18 -6.67
CA SER A 25 7.51 5.90 -5.90
C SER A 25 8.03 6.61 -4.64
N PRO A 26 8.86 6.02 -3.75
CA PRO A 26 9.38 6.72 -2.59
C PRO A 26 10.55 7.66 -2.96
N TRP A 27 11.44 7.27 -3.89
CA TRP A 27 12.62 8.05 -4.26
C TRP A 27 12.28 9.31 -5.05
N ALA A 28 11.19 9.34 -5.79
CA ALA A 28 10.69 10.52 -6.49
C ALA A 28 9.97 11.48 -5.52
N PHE A 29 10.65 11.87 -4.44
CA PHE A 29 10.15 12.77 -3.39
C PHE A 29 8.79 12.31 -2.82
N GLY A 30 8.66 10.99 -2.56
CA GLY A 30 7.44 10.40 -2.08
C GLY A 30 6.27 10.46 -3.07
N SER A 31 6.56 10.73 -4.35
CA SER A 31 5.55 10.99 -5.41
C SER A 31 4.51 12.03 -4.98
N THR A 32 4.96 13.11 -4.32
CA THR A 32 4.13 14.25 -3.93
C THR A 32 4.09 15.34 -4.99
N GLN A 33 5.05 15.35 -5.91
CA GLN A 33 5.15 16.32 -7.00
C GLN A 33 4.30 15.88 -8.19
N THR A 34 3.63 16.80 -8.87
CA THR A 34 2.74 16.50 -10.01
C THR A 34 3.41 15.65 -11.09
N TRP A 35 4.66 15.95 -11.45
CA TRP A 35 5.40 15.15 -12.45
C TRP A 35 5.59 13.69 -12.01
N ALA A 36 5.87 13.44 -10.73
CA ALA A 36 6.05 12.09 -10.20
C ALA A 36 4.72 11.32 -10.16
N VAL A 37 3.63 12.00 -9.77
CA VAL A 37 2.26 11.45 -9.82
C VAL A 37 1.88 11.08 -11.27
N VAL A 38 2.20 11.93 -12.26
CA VAL A 38 1.95 11.64 -13.68
C VAL A 38 2.74 10.41 -14.13
N VAL A 39 4.04 10.31 -13.82
CA VAL A 39 4.86 9.14 -14.15
C VAL A 39 4.27 7.86 -13.54
N MET A 40 3.91 7.90 -12.26
CA MET A 40 3.28 6.76 -11.58
C MET A 40 1.92 6.42 -12.18
N SER A 41 1.14 7.42 -12.57
CA SER A 41 -0.15 7.22 -13.22
C SER A 41 -0.02 6.59 -14.60
N CYS A 42 0.96 7.02 -15.40
CA CYS A 42 1.28 6.39 -16.67
C CYS A 42 1.74 4.93 -16.49
N ALA A 43 2.60 4.66 -15.51
CA ALA A 43 3.06 3.31 -15.22
C ALA A 43 1.92 2.38 -14.76
N GLY A 44 1.03 2.84 -13.86
CA GLY A 44 -0.15 2.10 -13.43
C GLY A 44 -1.15 1.88 -14.57
N GLY A 45 -1.36 2.88 -15.43
CA GLY A 45 -2.16 2.76 -16.65
C GLY A 45 -1.57 1.72 -17.62
N LEU A 46 -0.24 1.67 -17.76
CA LEU A 46 0.46 0.65 -18.56
C LEU A 46 0.25 -0.76 -17.98
N LEU A 47 0.27 -0.94 -16.66
CA LEU A 47 -0.07 -2.23 -16.03
C LEU A 47 -1.51 -2.66 -16.39
N GLY A 48 -2.45 -1.72 -16.35
CA GLY A 48 -3.83 -1.98 -16.78
C GLY A 48 -3.94 -2.36 -18.26
N LEU A 49 -3.24 -1.64 -19.14
CA LEU A 49 -3.19 -1.95 -20.58
C LEU A 49 -2.58 -3.33 -20.84
N LEU A 50 -1.45 -3.66 -20.20
CA LEU A 50 -0.82 -4.97 -20.33
C LEU A 50 -1.76 -6.10 -19.84
N LEU A 51 -2.55 -5.86 -18.81
CA LEU A 51 -3.58 -6.80 -18.36
C LEU A 51 -4.66 -7.02 -19.42
N VAL A 52 -5.17 -5.96 -20.02
CA VAL A 52 -6.16 -6.04 -21.13
C VAL A 52 -5.57 -6.79 -22.31
N VAL A 53 -4.34 -6.50 -22.71
CA VAL A 53 -3.64 -7.22 -23.80
C VAL A 53 -3.51 -8.70 -23.47
N LYS A 54 -3.15 -9.07 -22.23
CA LYS A 54 -3.11 -10.47 -21.78
C LYS A 54 -4.48 -11.15 -21.88
N TRP A 55 -5.56 -10.45 -21.56
CA TRP A 55 -6.92 -11.00 -21.72
C TRP A 55 -7.29 -11.22 -23.18
N VAL A 56 -6.94 -10.28 -24.06
CA VAL A 56 -7.16 -10.43 -25.51
C VAL A 56 -6.37 -11.64 -26.05
N ILE A 57 -5.08 -11.80 -25.67
CA ILE A 57 -4.27 -12.96 -26.08
C ILE A 57 -4.91 -14.26 -25.58
N ARG A 58 -5.37 -14.32 -24.31
CA ARG A 58 -6.07 -15.50 -23.78
C ARG A 58 -7.32 -15.84 -24.57
N ALA A 59 -8.12 -14.82 -24.95
CA ALA A 59 -9.36 -15.01 -25.69
C ALA A 59 -9.11 -15.48 -27.13
N THR A 60 -8.11 -14.90 -27.82
CA THR A 60 -7.81 -15.20 -29.22
C THR A 60 -7.06 -16.52 -29.41
N THR A 61 -6.09 -16.81 -28.54
CA THR A 61 -5.25 -18.02 -28.62
C THR A 61 -5.82 -19.22 -27.85
N LYS A 62 -6.89 -18.99 -27.07
CA LYS A 62 -7.42 -19.96 -26.09
C LYS A 62 -6.39 -20.45 -25.09
N TYR A 63 -5.31 -19.68 -24.89
CA TYR A 63 -4.27 -19.98 -23.93
C TYR A 63 -4.78 -19.77 -22.49
N LEU A 64 -4.67 -20.81 -21.66
CA LEU A 64 -5.02 -20.76 -20.24
C LEU A 64 -3.72 -20.82 -19.43
N PRO A 65 -3.30 -19.71 -18.80
CA PRO A 65 -2.13 -19.71 -17.94
C PRO A 65 -2.37 -20.60 -16.71
N ALA A 66 -1.36 -21.35 -16.31
CA ALA A 66 -1.42 -22.09 -15.05
C ALA A 66 -1.44 -21.10 -13.86
N ARG A 67 -2.37 -21.30 -12.94
CA ARG A 67 -2.61 -20.39 -11.81
C ARG A 67 -2.67 -21.14 -10.48
N PHE A 68 -2.25 -20.46 -9.43
CA PHE A 68 -2.47 -20.92 -8.07
C PHE A 68 -3.98 -20.95 -7.75
N GLY A 69 -4.45 -22.09 -7.22
CA GLY A 69 -5.85 -22.27 -6.81
C GLY A 69 -6.80 -22.81 -7.89
N ASP A 70 -6.32 -23.14 -9.07
CA ASP A 70 -7.12 -23.85 -10.08
C ASP A 70 -7.43 -25.29 -9.63
N SER A 71 -8.73 -25.67 -9.74
CA SER A 71 -9.28 -26.94 -9.22
C SER A 71 -8.74 -28.20 -9.87
N ARG A 72 -7.81 -28.11 -10.82
CA ARG A 72 -7.14 -29.26 -11.44
C ARG A 72 -6.13 -29.95 -10.52
N GLU A 73 -5.69 -29.29 -9.44
CA GLU A 73 -4.74 -29.85 -8.47
C GLU A 73 -5.38 -30.81 -7.44
N ASP A 74 -6.68 -30.74 -7.23
CA ASP A 74 -7.40 -31.66 -6.34
C ASP A 74 -7.76 -32.96 -7.08
N GLY A 75 -6.75 -33.63 -7.66
CA GLY A 75 -6.87 -34.91 -8.31
C GLY A 75 -7.26 -36.02 -7.34
N ALA A 76 -8.47 -36.02 -6.88
CA ALA A 76 -9.22 -37.19 -6.38
C ALA A 76 -10.69 -36.79 -6.16
N GLY A 77 -11.54 -37.17 -7.10
CA GLY A 77 -12.90 -37.69 -6.83
C GLY A 77 -13.91 -36.81 -6.11
N ARG A 78 -13.79 -35.45 -6.05
CA ARG A 78 -14.91 -34.64 -5.63
C ARG A 78 -15.69 -34.12 -6.82
N THR A 79 -16.78 -34.82 -7.06
CA THR A 79 -17.88 -34.42 -7.96
C THR A 79 -18.12 -32.90 -7.87
N ARG A 80 -18.20 -32.27 -9.07
CA ARG A 80 -18.71 -30.91 -9.23
C ARG A 80 -20.03 -30.79 -8.45
N SER A 81 -19.99 -30.18 -7.26
CA SER A 81 -21.18 -29.73 -6.57
C SER A 81 -21.85 -28.66 -7.43
N HIS A 82 -23.14 -28.85 -7.67
CA HIS A 82 -24.01 -28.02 -8.48
C HIS A 82 -23.77 -26.50 -8.34
N GLY A 83 -23.54 -25.82 -9.45
CA GLY A 83 -24.06 -24.53 -9.93
C GLY A 83 -23.90 -23.24 -9.11
N GLY A 84 -23.38 -23.21 -7.90
CA GLY A 84 -23.24 -22.00 -7.10
C GLY A 84 -21.86 -21.34 -7.20
N LEU A 85 -21.80 -20.02 -7.39
CA LEU A 85 -20.58 -19.22 -7.26
C LEU A 85 -19.98 -19.43 -5.86
N ARG A 86 -18.67 -19.69 -5.80
CA ARG A 86 -17.97 -19.86 -4.51
C ARG A 86 -17.76 -18.49 -3.87
N VAL A 87 -17.81 -18.40 -2.54
CA VAL A 87 -17.66 -17.15 -1.77
C VAL A 87 -16.46 -16.31 -2.24
N GLY A 88 -15.32 -16.95 -2.49
CA GLY A 88 -14.13 -16.26 -3.00
C GLY A 88 -14.28 -15.68 -4.42
N GLU A 89 -15.11 -16.25 -5.27
CA GLU A 89 -15.44 -15.71 -6.60
C GLU A 89 -16.39 -14.53 -6.47
N ILE A 90 -17.40 -14.64 -5.59
CA ILE A 90 -18.34 -13.54 -5.28
C ILE A 90 -17.58 -12.32 -4.77
N ILE A 91 -16.63 -12.50 -3.83
CA ILE A 91 -15.81 -11.41 -3.31
C ILE A 91 -14.96 -10.79 -4.44
N THR A 92 -14.40 -11.61 -5.35
CA THR A 92 -13.61 -11.09 -6.47
C THR A 92 -14.46 -10.28 -7.44
N ILE A 93 -15.68 -10.74 -7.74
CA ILE A 93 -16.65 -9.99 -8.56
C ILE A 93 -17.04 -8.69 -7.83
N GLY A 94 -17.31 -8.76 -6.52
CA GLY A 94 -17.60 -7.57 -5.70
C GLY A 94 -16.47 -6.53 -5.75
N MET A 95 -15.21 -6.95 -5.65
CA MET A 95 -14.06 -6.05 -5.80
C MET A 95 -14.01 -5.42 -7.21
N ALA A 96 -14.31 -6.19 -8.26
CA ALA A 96 -14.37 -5.65 -9.63
C ALA A 96 -15.49 -4.62 -9.78
N VAL A 97 -16.67 -4.90 -9.25
CA VAL A 97 -17.81 -3.96 -9.23
C VAL A 97 -17.44 -2.68 -8.50
N VAL A 98 -16.85 -2.79 -7.29
CA VAL A 98 -16.39 -1.61 -6.53
C VAL A 98 -15.35 -0.80 -7.31
N THR A 99 -14.40 -1.47 -7.98
CA THR A 99 -13.42 -0.79 -8.83
C THR A 99 -14.10 0.02 -9.94
N VAL A 100 -15.05 -0.59 -10.63
CA VAL A 100 -15.83 0.09 -11.69
C VAL A 100 -16.64 1.26 -11.12
N LEU A 101 -17.25 1.10 -9.94
CA LEU A 101 -18.01 2.16 -9.27
C LEU A 101 -17.12 3.34 -8.87
N ILE A 102 -15.90 3.11 -8.35
CA ILE A 102 -14.94 4.17 -8.04
C ILE A 102 -14.54 4.92 -9.31
N LEU A 103 -14.19 4.19 -10.37
CA LEU A 103 -13.81 4.80 -11.65
C LEU A 103 -14.98 5.60 -12.27
N ALA A 104 -16.18 5.04 -12.26
CA ALA A 104 -17.38 5.72 -12.74
C ALA A 104 -17.68 6.98 -11.92
N PHE A 105 -17.57 6.90 -10.58
CA PHE A 105 -17.75 8.05 -9.70
C PHE A 105 -16.77 9.18 -10.05
N CYS A 106 -15.46 8.86 -10.14
CA CYS A 106 -14.43 9.85 -10.46
C CYS A 106 -14.63 10.44 -11.88
N PHE A 107 -14.94 9.60 -12.87
CA PHE A 107 -15.18 10.03 -14.23
C PHE A 107 -16.41 10.95 -14.34
N VAL A 108 -17.54 10.53 -13.76
CA VAL A 108 -18.77 11.31 -13.76
C VAL A 108 -18.55 12.64 -13.03
N SER A 109 -17.87 12.63 -11.88
CA SER A 109 -17.53 13.86 -11.15
C SER A 109 -16.72 14.83 -12.02
N ALA A 110 -15.73 14.34 -12.77
CA ALA A 110 -14.87 15.14 -13.61
C ALA A 110 -15.60 15.72 -14.83
N VAL A 111 -16.53 14.98 -15.43
CA VAL A 111 -17.34 15.44 -16.58
C VAL A 111 -18.47 16.38 -16.15
N ASN A 112 -19.11 16.07 -15.02
CA ASN A 112 -20.23 16.83 -14.45
C ASN A 112 -19.75 17.93 -13.48
N TYR A 113 -18.65 18.62 -13.78
CA TYR A 113 -18.13 19.66 -12.90
C TYR A 113 -19.05 20.88 -12.83
N ARG A 114 -19.19 21.45 -11.63
CA ARG A 114 -19.96 22.66 -11.33
C ARG A 114 -19.13 23.93 -11.39
N ALA A 115 -17.83 23.80 -11.14
CA ALA A 115 -16.92 24.91 -11.16
C ALA A 115 -15.56 24.48 -11.71
N SER A 116 -14.81 25.45 -12.24
CA SER A 116 -13.40 25.34 -12.59
C SER A 116 -12.67 26.47 -11.88
N TYR A 117 -11.60 26.13 -11.19
CA TYR A 117 -10.74 27.11 -10.51
C TYR A 117 -9.59 27.48 -11.44
N ASP A 118 -9.41 28.78 -11.64
CA ASP A 118 -8.25 29.33 -12.34
C ASP A 118 -7.23 29.82 -11.32
N ALA A 119 -6.05 29.18 -11.31
CA ALA A 119 -5.00 29.49 -10.34
C ALA A 119 -4.30 30.85 -10.60
N GLU A 120 -4.32 31.35 -11.84
CA GLU A 120 -3.72 32.65 -12.19
C GLU A 120 -4.59 33.82 -11.71
N THR A 121 -5.89 33.75 -11.96
CA THR A 121 -6.85 34.77 -11.55
C THR A 121 -7.43 34.57 -10.16
N GLN A 122 -7.22 33.38 -9.56
CA GLN A 122 -7.81 32.96 -8.28
C GLN A 122 -9.35 33.01 -8.28
N LEU A 123 -9.97 32.87 -9.43
CA LEU A 123 -11.42 32.95 -9.59
C LEU A 123 -12.02 31.57 -9.90
N PHE A 124 -13.26 31.40 -9.46
CA PHE A 124 -14.10 30.26 -9.85
C PHE A 124 -15.02 30.67 -10.99
N SER A 125 -15.01 29.91 -12.07
CA SER A 125 -16.02 29.95 -13.13
C SER A 125 -17.03 28.85 -12.89
N TYR A 126 -18.32 29.20 -12.79
CA TYR A 126 -19.41 28.26 -12.49
C TYR A 126 -20.11 27.78 -13.75
N ARG A 127 -20.54 26.52 -13.74
CA ARG A 127 -21.30 25.88 -14.82
C ARG A 127 -22.50 25.14 -14.25
N ALA A 128 -23.57 25.01 -15.05
CA ALA A 128 -24.67 24.13 -14.73
C ALA A 128 -24.23 22.66 -14.73
N ALA A 129 -24.50 21.96 -13.65
CA ALA A 129 -24.21 20.54 -13.48
C ALA A 129 -25.51 19.79 -13.12
N ILE A 130 -25.55 18.50 -13.38
CA ILE A 130 -26.67 17.63 -13.03
C ILE A 130 -26.64 17.36 -11.53
N PRO A 131 -27.62 17.83 -10.72
CA PRO A 131 -27.50 17.84 -9.25
C PRO A 131 -27.52 16.44 -8.59
N TRP A 132 -28.19 15.48 -9.25
CA TRP A 132 -28.36 14.11 -8.75
C TRP A 132 -27.24 13.14 -9.17
N LEU A 133 -26.24 13.63 -9.90
CA LEU A 133 -25.02 12.87 -10.25
C LEU A 133 -23.83 13.38 -9.42
N PRO A 134 -22.80 12.53 -9.25
CA PRO A 134 -21.51 12.98 -8.74
C PRO A 134 -21.03 14.19 -9.53
N HIS A 135 -20.53 15.19 -8.83
CA HIS A 135 -20.08 16.45 -9.43
C HIS A 135 -18.79 16.94 -8.78
N SER A 136 -18.16 17.94 -9.36
CA SER A 136 -16.90 18.49 -8.85
C SER A 136 -16.91 20.02 -8.86
N TYR A 137 -16.23 20.61 -7.89
CA TYR A 137 -15.96 22.05 -7.82
C TYR A 137 -14.60 22.45 -8.41
N SER A 138 -13.83 21.48 -8.91
CA SER A 138 -12.59 21.70 -9.68
C SER A 138 -12.46 20.60 -10.73
N ALA A 139 -12.67 20.97 -11.99
CA ALA A 139 -12.55 20.02 -13.10
C ALA A 139 -11.14 19.42 -13.20
N ALA A 140 -10.10 20.25 -13.08
CA ALA A 140 -8.69 19.84 -13.19
C ALA A 140 -8.31 18.80 -12.14
N ASP A 141 -8.66 19.07 -10.87
CA ASP A 141 -8.34 18.18 -9.76
C ASP A 141 -9.07 16.83 -9.89
N SER A 142 -10.33 16.85 -10.33
CA SER A 142 -11.11 15.63 -10.50
C SER A 142 -10.65 14.79 -11.69
N TRP A 143 -10.17 15.40 -12.77
CA TRP A 143 -9.52 14.66 -13.85
C TRP A 143 -8.21 14.01 -13.38
N LEU A 144 -7.40 14.73 -12.60
CA LEU A 144 -6.18 14.16 -12.00
C LEU A 144 -6.53 12.99 -11.07
N GLY A 145 -7.57 13.15 -10.25
CA GLY A 145 -8.12 12.11 -9.39
C GLY A 145 -8.60 10.88 -10.18
N PHE A 146 -9.28 11.08 -11.31
CA PHE A 146 -9.72 9.98 -12.19
C PHE A 146 -8.54 9.20 -12.78
N TRP A 147 -7.52 9.88 -13.33
CA TRP A 147 -6.35 9.22 -13.88
C TRP A 147 -5.54 8.48 -12.81
N GLY A 148 -5.43 9.06 -11.62
CA GLY A 148 -4.83 8.39 -10.45
C GLY A 148 -5.60 7.13 -10.04
N ALA A 149 -6.93 7.20 -9.96
CA ALA A 149 -7.78 6.05 -9.64
C ALA A 149 -7.67 4.94 -10.72
N LEU A 150 -7.64 5.32 -12.00
CA LEU A 150 -7.45 4.36 -13.11
C LEU A 150 -6.09 3.66 -13.03
N ALA A 151 -5.04 4.40 -12.73
CA ALA A 151 -3.69 3.86 -12.55
C ALA A 151 -3.60 2.88 -11.38
N LEU A 152 -4.21 3.23 -10.25
CA LEU A 152 -4.27 2.35 -9.07
C LEU A 152 -5.11 1.10 -9.33
N ALA A 153 -6.22 1.21 -10.06
CA ALA A 153 -7.01 0.07 -10.50
C ALA A 153 -6.20 -0.85 -11.43
N GLY A 154 -5.48 -0.28 -12.42
CA GLY A 154 -4.56 -1.00 -13.29
C GLY A 154 -3.46 -1.72 -12.50
N THR A 155 -2.90 -1.05 -11.51
CA THR A 155 -1.90 -1.63 -10.60
C THR A 155 -2.49 -2.80 -9.80
N PHE A 156 -3.63 -2.61 -9.13
CA PHE A 156 -4.26 -3.65 -8.32
C PHE A 156 -4.53 -4.93 -9.12
N TRP A 157 -5.23 -4.79 -10.25
CA TRP A 157 -5.64 -5.94 -11.06
C TRP A 157 -4.47 -6.54 -11.85
N GLY A 158 -3.54 -5.71 -12.34
CA GLY A 158 -2.33 -6.16 -13.04
C GLY A 158 -1.41 -6.98 -12.14
N VAL A 159 -1.15 -6.49 -10.93
CA VAL A 159 -0.34 -7.19 -9.90
C VAL A 159 -1.03 -8.48 -9.47
N ARG A 160 -2.33 -8.42 -9.22
CA ARG A 160 -3.10 -9.61 -8.82
C ARG A 160 -3.08 -10.70 -9.89
N ASP A 161 -3.27 -10.34 -11.17
CA ASP A 161 -3.19 -11.28 -12.29
C ASP A 161 -1.79 -11.90 -12.41
N TRP A 162 -0.74 -11.08 -12.26
CA TRP A 162 0.66 -11.49 -12.32
C TRP A 162 1.05 -12.44 -11.19
N LEU A 163 0.68 -12.13 -9.94
CA LEU A 163 0.99 -12.96 -8.77
C LEU A 163 0.28 -14.31 -8.76
N LEU A 164 -0.92 -14.40 -9.32
CA LEU A 164 -1.65 -15.66 -9.41
C LEU A 164 -1.12 -16.59 -10.50
N GLY A 165 -0.31 -16.10 -11.44
CA GLY A 165 0.33 -16.92 -12.46
C GLY A 165 1.51 -17.70 -11.89
N LYS A 166 1.66 -18.99 -12.27
CA LYS A 166 2.83 -19.80 -11.93
C LYS A 166 4.03 -19.44 -12.81
N SER A 167 5.22 -19.46 -12.24
CA SER A 167 6.47 -19.28 -12.98
C SER A 167 6.83 -20.57 -13.76
N PRO A 168 7.70 -20.50 -14.80
CA PRO A 168 8.17 -21.69 -15.51
C PRO A 168 8.83 -22.72 -14.58
N ARG A 169 9.60 -22.27 -13.59
CA ARG A 169 10.25 -23.14 -12.60
C ARG A 169 9.24 -23.87 -11.72
N GLU A 170 8.20 -23.16 -11.28
CA GLU A 170 7.14 -23.76 -10.47
C GLU A 170 6.36 -24.82 -11.25
N LEU A 171 6.22 -24.65 -12.58
CA LEU A 171 5.61 -25.66 -13.46
C LEU A 171 6.50 -26.87 -13.65
N GLU A 172 7.81 -26.68 -13.83
CA GLU A 172 8.79 -27.77 -13.94
C GLU A 172 8.84 -28.60 -12.64
N GLU A 173 8.93 -27.91 -11.48
CA GLU A 173 8.91 -28.58 -10.17
C GLU A 173 7.62 -29.37 -9.93
N GLU A 174 6.48 -28.85 -10.35
CA GLU A 174 5.19 -29.54 -10.23
C GLU A 174 5.11 -30.81 -11.12
N CYS A 175 5.65 -30.73 -12.35
CA CYS A 175 5.77 -31.89 -13.23
C CYS A 175 6.69 -32.97 -12.63
N GLU A 176 7.81 -32.58 -12.04
CA GLU A 176 8.72 -33.52 -11.37
C GLU A 176 8.10 -34.16 -10.12
N GLU A 177 7.33 -33.37 -9.33
CA GLU A 177 6.62 -33.89 -8.14
C GLU A 177 5.49 -34.82 -8.47
N SER A 178 4.82 -34.62 -9.60
CA SER A 178 3.77 -35.53 -10.08
C SER A 178 4.33 -36.93 -10.41
N ASN A 179 5.62 -37.02 -10.75
CA ASN A 179 6.33 -38.25 -11.04
C ASN A 179 6.94 -38.94 -9.82
N ARG A 180 6.91 -38.27 -8.65
CA ARG A 180 7.48 -38.83 -7.38
C ARG A 180 6.37 -39.35 -6.48
N ILE A 181 6.59 -40.55 -5.90
CA ILE A 181 5.67 -41.21 -4.96
C ILE A 181 5.47 -40.42 -3.64
N VAL A 182 6.39 -39.51 -3.31
CA VAL A 182 6.34 -38.68 -2.09
C VAL A 182 5.97 -37.26 -2.47
N LYS A 183 4.73 -36.88 -2.26
CA LYS A 183 4.29 -35.47 -2.41
C LYS A 183 5.06 -34.57 -1.42
N ARG A 184 5.78 -33.58 -1.94
CA ARG A 184 6.30 -32.47 -1.13
C ARG A 184 5.12 -31.81 -0.41
N ARG A 185 5.18 -31.67 0.91
CA ARG A 185 4.22 -30.86 1.67
C ARG A 185 4.41 -29.41 1.25
N GLY A 186 3.53 -28.91 0.40
CA GLY A 186 3.54 -27.54 -0.11
C GLY A 186 3.68 -26.52 1.01
N GLY A 187 4.47 -25.52 0.80
CA GLY A 187 4.74 -24.43 1.75
C GLY A 187 5.83 -23.48 1.28
N GLU A 188 6.31 -23.61 0.05
CA GLU A 188 7.25 -22.68 -0.54
C GLU A 188 6.52 -21.40 -0.97
N VAL A 189 7.17 -20.25 -0.76
CA VAL A 189 6.68 -18.95 -1.20
C VAL A 189 6.81 -18.89 -2.71
N PRO A 190 5.73 -18.55 -3.45
CA PRO A 190 5.80 -18.37 -4.89
C PRO A 190 6.93 -17.47 -5.32
N GLU A 191 7.61 -17.82 -6.39
CA GLU A 191 8.80 -17.13 -6.86
C GLU A 191 8.56 -15.63 -7.09
N ARG A 192 7.46 -15.28 -7.78
CA ARG A 192 7.10 -13.89 -8.05
C ARG A 192 6.83 -13.09 -6.78
N LEU A 193 6.10 -13.67 -5.84
CA LEU A 193 5.83 -13.04 -4.55
C LEU A 193 7.11 -12.87 -3.74
N ARG A 194 7.99 -13.86 -3.74
CA ARG A 194 9.27 -13.81 -3.06
C ARG A 194 10.15 -12.70 -3.61
N HIS A 195 10.27 -12.57 -4.93
CA HIS A 195 11.06 -11.49 -5.56
C HIS A 195 10.46 -10.12 -5.26
N LEU A 196 9.15 -9.95 -5.37
CA LEU A 196 8.48 -8.69 -5.04
C LEU A 196 8.74 -8.26 -3.59
N LEU A 197 8.61 -9.18 -2.64
CA LEU A 197 8.87 -8.90 -1.22
C LEU A 197 10.34 -8.59 -0.94
N TRP A 198 11.28 -9.22 -1.66
CA TRP A 198 12.70 -8.85 -1.58
C TRP A 198 12.95 -7.44 -2.08
N VAL A 199 12.42 -7.07 -3.26
CA VAL A 199 12.57 -5.73 -3.83
C VAL A 199 11.98 -4.68 -2.88
N LEU A 200 10.77 -4.90 -2.38
CA LEU A 200 10.12 -4.00 -1.41
C LEU A 200 10.97 -3.82 -0.14
N SER A 201 11.45 -4.93 0.44
CA SER A 201 12.18 -4.91 1.71
C SER A 201 13.55 -4.25 1.57
N LEU A 202 14.30 -4.55 0.51
CA LEU A 202 15.60 -3.96 0.28
C LEU A 202 15.50 -2.48 -0.11
N ASN A 203 14.55 -2.14 -0.97
CA ASN A 203 14.29 -0.73 -1.32
C ASN A 203 13.89 0.09 -0.09
N GLY A 204 13.00 -0.44 0.76
CA GLY A 204 12.61 0.22 2.01
C GLY A 204 13.78 0.37 2.98
N ALA A 205 14.65 -0.64 3.11
CA ALA A 205 15.84 -0.55 3.96
C ALA A 205 16.85 0.50 3.45
N LEU A 206 17.11 0.52 2.14
CA LEU A 206 18.00 1.55 1.52
C LEU A 206 17.44 2.96 1.72
N LEU A 207 16.14 3.14 1.52
CA LEU A 207 15.46 4.40 1.78
C LEU A 207 15.56 4.80 3.27
N GLY A 208 15.43 3.84 4.18
CA GLY A 208 15.56 4.08 5.61
C GLY A 208 16.98 4.47 6.02
N ILE A 209 17.99 3.81 5.45
CA ILE A 209 19.40 4.18 5.68
C ILE A 209 19.68 5.60 5.19
N GLU A 210 19.25 5.91 3.95
CA GLU A 210 19.39 7.24 3.38
C GLU A 210 18.73 8.30 4.27
N ALA A 211 17.49 8.07 4.69
CA ALA A 211 16.72 9.00 5.52
C ALA A 211 17.38 9.24 6.90
N ILE A 212 17.95 8.20 7.51
CA ILE A 212 18.68 8.31 8.78
C ILE A 212 19.98 9.11 8.57
N VAL A 213 20.75 8.81 7.50
CA VAL A 213 22.00 9.53 7.20
C VAL A 213 21.71 11.00 6.93
N GLN A 214 20.68 11.32 6.15
CA GLN A 214 20.27 12.70 5.89
C GLN A 214 19.85 13.43 7.19
N ARG A 215 19.16 12.73 8.09
CA ARG A 215 18.78 13.29 9.40
C ARG A 215 20.00 13.62 10.25
N LEU A 216 21.03 12.78 10.26
CA LEU A 216 22.27 12.98 11.02
C LEU A 216 23.14 14.07 10.40
N ASP A 217 23.11 14.24 9.08
CA ASP A 217 23.79 15.32 8.37
C ASP A 217 23.19 16.72 8.66
N GLY A 218 21.90 16.78 9.00
CA GLY A 218 21.21 18.02 9.37
C GLY A 218 20.95 18.98 8.20
N GLY A 219 21.19 18.54 6.94
CA GLY A 219 20.97 19.35 5.74
C GLY A 219 19.49 19.52 5.42
N GLY A 220 19.08 20.72 4.98
CA GLY A 220 17.70 21.06 4.60
C GLY A 220 17.31 20.69 3.15
N LYS A 221 18.13 19.90 2.44
CA LYS A 221 17.88 19.49 1.04
C LYS A 221 17.48 18.02 0.97
N LEU A 222 16.34 17.74 0.37
CA LEU A 222 15.89 16.36 0.09
C LEU A 222 16.91 15.65 -0.82
N LEU A 223 17.36 14.45 -0.41
CA LEU A 223 18.38 13.67 -1.11
C LEU A 223 19.67 14.49 -1.37
N TRP A 224 19.98 15.50 -0.57
CA TRP A 224 21.08 16.48 -0.77
C TRP A 224 21.01 17.28 -2.07
N ILE A 225 19.93 17.14 -2.87
CA ILE A 225 19.80 17.70 -4.20
C ILE A 225 18.85 18.91 -4.22
N ARG A 226 17.66 18.77 -3.60
CA ARG A 226 16.54 19.69 -3.80
C ARG A 226 16.07 20.34 -2.52
N GLU A 227 16.02 21.65 -2.49
CA GLU A 227 15.27 22.38 -1.47
C GLU A 227 13.75 22.22 -1.70
N PRO A 228 12.98 21.81 -0.68
CA PRO A 228 11.54 21.75 -0.82
C PRO A 228 10.94 23.17 -0.74
N ASN A 229 9.83 23.37 -1.44
CA ASN A 229 9.11 24.66 -1.41
C ASN A 229 8.46 24.93 -0.04
N ILE A 230 8.06 23.86 0.66
CA ILE A 230 7.47 23.87 2.01
C ILE A 230 8.33 23.02 2.95
N ASN A 231 8.23 23.27 4.25
CA ASN A 231 8.99 22.51 5.25
C ASN A 231 10.51 22.55 5.00
N ARG A 232 11.07 23.75 4.82
CA ARG A 232 12.50 23.95 4.54
C ARG A 232 13.41 23.58 5.71
N ASP A 233 12.87 23.52 6.92
CA ASP A 233 13.60 23.06 8.10
C ASP A 233 13.94 21.56 7.96
N ALA A 234 15.22 21.22 8.16
CA ALA A 234 15.72 19.85 8.14
C ALA A 234 14.95 18.92 9.08
N LEU A 235 14.51 19.40 10.23
CA LEU A 235 13.71 18.64 11.19
C LEU A 235 12.28 18.36 10.71
N ALA A 236 11.77 19.13 9.75
CA ALA A 236 10.45 18.92 9.16
C ALA A 236 10.44 17.84 8.07
N GLN A 237 11.62 17.47 7.54
CA GLN A 237 11.83 16.53 6.45
C GLN A 237 12.31 15.17 6.97
N PHE A 238 12.23 14.12 6.15
CA PHE A 238 12.88 12.84 6.43
C PHE A 238 13.10 12.06 5.12
N GLY A 239 14.36 11.83 4.75
CA GLY A 239 14.73 11.26 3.47
C GLY A 239 14.16 12.07 2.29
N PRO A 240 13.62 11.43 1.26
CA PRO A 240 13.06 12.13 0.10
C PRO A 240 11.71 12.82 0.38
N TYR A 241 11.16 12.70 1.59
CA TYR A 241 9.87 13.30 1.94
C TYR A 241 10.03 14.69 2.56
N ALA A 242 9.43 15.70 1.94
CA ALA A 242 9.37 17.06 2.47
C ALA A 242 8.56 17.17 3.77
N TYR A 243 7.75 16.16 4.09
CA TYR A 243 7.01 16.06 5.33
C TYR A 243 7.34 14.74 6.03
N ARG A 244 8.01 14.83 7.17
CA ARG A 244 8.54 13.68 7.93
C ARG A 244 7.50 12.63 8.32
N SER A 245 6.25 13.05 8.57
CA SER A 245 5.18 12.11 8.91
C SER A 245 4.86 11.18 7.74
N ASN A 246 4.91 11.68 6.49
CA ASN A 246 4.68 10.84 5.31
C ASN A 246 5.73 9.74 5.17
N ALA A 247 7.01 10.07 5.43
CA ALA A 247 8.05 9.05 5.47
C ALA A 247 7.79 8.01 6.57
N ALA A 248 7.48 8.46 7.78
CA ALA A 248 7.19 7.58 8.91
C ALA A 248 6.02 6.63 8.61
N GLN A 249 4.96 7.14 7.96
CA GLN A 249 3.78 6.37 7.53
C GLN A 249 4.14 5.32 6.46
N TYR A 250 4.99 5.69 5.49
CA TYR A 250 5.49 4.75 4.50
C TYR A 250 6.24 3.58 5.16
N PHE A 251 7.14 3.86 6.12
CA PHE A 251 7.87 2.83 6.83
C PHE A 251 6.96 1.97 7.72
N ASN A 252 5.99 2.58 8.42
CA ASN A 252 5.01 1.84 9.23
C ASN A 252 4.17 0.89 8.38
N LEU A 253 3.85 1.25 7.15
CA LEU A 253 3.14 0.36 6.23
C LEU A 253 4.02 -0.82 5.77
N LEU A 254 5.35 -0.69 5.71
CA LEU A 254 6.23 -1.67 5.08
C LEU A 254 6.95 -2.60 6.07
N TRP A 255 7.46 -2.09 7.21
CA TRP A 255 8.30 -2.91 8.09
C TRP A 255 7.61 -4.15 8.68
N PRO A 256 6.29 -4.16 9.03
CA PRO A 256 5.67 -5.39 9.54
C PRO A 256 5.57 -6.46 8.46
N VAL A 257 5.32 -6.06 7.21
CA VAL A 257 5.28 -6.98 6.06
C VAL A 257 6.65 -7.63 5.85
N THR A 258 7.73 -6.86 5.96
CA THR A 258 9.12 -7.36 5.87
C THR A 258 9.44 -8.33 7.01
N LEU A 259 9.02 -8.04 8.25
CA LEU A 259 9.14 -8.96 9.38
C LEU A 259 8.41 -10.28 9.11
N GLY A 260 7.17 -10.19 8.65
CA GLY A 260 6.38 -11.36 8.28
C GLY A 260 7.04 -12.20 7.18
N PHE A 261 7.65 -11.54 6.19
CA PHE A 261 8.40 -12.20 5.12
C PHE A 261 9.65 -12.91 5.65
N TRP A 262 10.44 -12.26 6.50
CA TRP A 262 11.58 -12.89 7.16
C TRP A 262 11.17 -14.16 7.93
N LEU A 263 10.11 -14.06 8.74
CA LEU A 263 9.59 -15.19 9.51
C LEU A 263 9.12 -16.35 8.60
N MET A 264 8.58 -16.05 7.46
CA MET A 264 8.13 -17.04 6.48
C MET A 264 9.32 -17.77 5.87
N LEU A 265 10.38 -17.04 5.45
CA LEU A 265 11.61 -17.65 4.93
C LEU A 265 12.36 -18.45 5.97
N GLN A 266 12.38 -18.01 7.22
CA GLN A 266 12.97 -18.75 8.35
C GLN A 266 12.30 -20.11 8.53
N ARG A 267 10.99 -20.20 8.37
CA ARG A 267 10.26 -21.48 8.41
C ARG A 267 10.64 -22.39 7.24
N THR A 268 10.66 -21.85 6.04
CA THR A 268 11.01 -22.59 4.82
C THR A 268 12.47 -23.09 4.92
N GLY A 269 13.41 -22.26 5.37
CA GLY A 269 14.80 -22.63 5.58
C GLY A 269 14.97 -23.78 6.56
N GLN A 270 14.21 -23.81 7.68
CA GLN A 270 14.27 -24.90 8.65
C GLN A 270 13.79 -26.26 8.06
N TYR A 271 12.91 -26.25 7.08
CA TYR A 271 12.51 -27.47 6.37
C TYR A 271 13.58 -27.93 5.38
N LEU A 272 14.29 -27.00 4.72
CA LEU A 272 15.35 -27.31 3.75
C LEU A 272 16.65 -27.78 4.41
N THR A 273 17.07 -27.19 5.54
CA THR A 273 18.28 -27.58 6.29
C THR A 273 18.21 -28.98 6.90
N ARG A 274 17.01 -29.56 7.03
CA ARG A 274 16.83 -30.95 7.42
C ARG A 274 17.17 -31.98 6.30
N ARG A 275 17.49 -31.52 5.10
CA ARG A 275 17.96 -32.38 4.00
C ARG A 275 19.48 -32.47 4.05
N PRO A 276 20.07 -33.69 4.02
CA PRO A 276 21.52 -33.86 3.91
C PRO A 276 22.00 -33.15 2.62
N GLY A 277 22.99 -32.27 2.74
CA GLY A 277 23.63 -31.59 1.64
C GLY A 277 23.14 -30.14 1.32
N HIS A 278 22.13 -29.60 2.01
CA HIS A 278 21.73 -28.20 1.85
C HIS A 278 22.26 -27.36 3.04
N LEU A 279 23.31 -26.61 2.80
CA LEU A 279 23.74 -25.48 3.65
C LEU A 279 22.70 -24.37 3.44
N GLY A 280 21.80 -24.20 4.41
CA GLY A 280 20.87 -23.05 4.42
C GLY A 280 21.68 -21.77 4.46
N THR A 281 21.68 -21.01 3.36
CA THR A 281 22.33 -19.70 3.33
C THR A 281 21.59 -18.78 4.30
N GLY A 282 22.29 -18.19 5.28
CA GLY A 282 21.73 -17.23 6.24
C GLY A 282 21.32 -15.89 5.63
N ALA A 283 21.33 -15.78 4.29
CA ALA A 283 21.04 -14.54 3.55
C ALA A 283 19.70 -13.87 3.90
N HIS A 284 18.67 -14.66 4.29
CA HIS A 284 17.38 -14.11 4.70
C HIS A 284 17.44 -13.28 6.00
N HIS A 285 18.51 -13.41 6.82
CA HIS A 285 18.67 -12.58 8.02
C HIS A 285 18.89 -11.10 7.72
N VAL A 286 19.31 -10.73 6.49
CA VAL A 286 19.33 -9.35 6.01
C VAL A 286 17.95 -8.70 6.12
N LEU A 287 16.85 -9.47 6.00
CA LEU A 287 15.48 -8.95 6.16
C LEU A 287 15.17 -8.55 7.62
N LEU A 288 15.76 -9.19 8.60
CA LEU A 288 15.60 -8.76 10.01
C LEU A 288 16.31 -7.42 10.23
N PHE A 289 17.51 -7.26 9.68
CA PHE A 289 18.20 -5.97 9.66
C PHE A 289 17.39 -4.90 8.91
N ALA A 290 16.88 -5.21 7.72
CA ALA A 290 16.01 -4.32 6.96
C ALA A 290 14.75 -3.91 7.76
N THR A 291 14.14 -4.86 8.48
CA THR A 291 13.02 -4.60 9.38
C THR A 291 13.41 -3.61 10.48
N ALA A 292 14.54 -3.81 11.14
CA ALA A 292 15.02 -2.94 12.22
C ALA A 292 15.30 -1.54 11.72
N VAL A 293 15.97 -1.39 10.55
CA VAL A 293 16.24 -0.08 9.91
C VAL A 293 14.93 0.65 9.59
N MET A 294 13.96 -0.02 9.01
CA MET A 294 12.67 0.61 8.70
C MET A 294 11.83 0.91 9.94
N ALA A 295 11.88 0.05 10.96
CA ALA A 295 11.11 0.21 12.19
C ALA A 295 11.62 1.36 13.08
N ILE A 296 12.92 1.73 12.96
CA ILE A 296 13.49 2.89 13.66
C ILE A 296 13.10 4.21 13.00
N CYS A 297 12.82 4.23 11.69
CA CYS A 297 12.55 5.45 10.94
C CYS A 297 11.40 6.29 11.50
N PRO A 298 10.24 5.76 11.93
CA PRO A 298 9.17 6.55 12.53
C PRO A 298 9.57 7.29 13.81
N LEU A 299 10.52 6.73 14.59
CA LEU A 299 11.07 7.36 15.79
C LEU A 299 12.04 8.49 15.42
N VAL A 300 13.02 8.19 14.53
CA VAL A 300 14.04 9.15 14.07
C VAL A 300 13.43 10.28 13.23
N ALA A 301 12.31 10.02 12.53
CA ALA A 301 11.55 11.03 11.81
C ALA A 301 10.88 12.07 12.73
N LEU A 302 10.86 11.86 14.05
CA LEU A 302 10.25 12.73 15.03
C LEU A 302 8.74 12.98 14.80
N SER A 303 8.06 11.99 14.21
CA SER A 303 6.61 12.01 14.06
C SER A 303 5.97 11.33 15.27
N ARG A 304 5.43 12.10 16.20
CA ARG A 304 4.88 11.62 17.49
C ARG A 304 3.84 10.51 17.30
N ALA A 305 2.84 10.77 16.45
CA ALA A 305 1.77 9.80 16.19
C ALA A 305 2.34 8.51 15.56
N CYS A 306 3.18 8.63 14.51
CA CYS A 306 3.76 7.47 13.84
C CYS A 306 4.71 6.68 14.74
N ALA A 307 5.45 7.34 15.65
CA ALA A 307 6.32 6.67 16.62
C ALA A 307 5.51 5.83 17.62
N VAL A 308 4.44 6.39 18.19
CA VAL A 308 3.54 5.67 19.10
C VAL A 308 2.86 4.51 18.39
N ILE A 309 2.35 4.73 17.18
CA ILE A 309 1.72 3.69 16.37
C ILE A 309 2.73 2.58 16.04
N SER A 310 3.98 2.95 15.67
CA SER A 310 5.05 1.97 15.42
C SER A 310 5.34 1.12 16.66
N ALA A 311 5.43 1.72 17.84
CA ALA A 311 5.63 0.99 19.10
C ALA A 311 4.46 0.03 19.39
N CYS A 312 3.21 0.47 19.20
CA CYS A 312 2.04 -0.40 19.31
C CYS A 312 2.07 -1.56 18.31
N MET A 313 2.46 -1.29 17.06
CA MET A 313 2.61 -2.32 16.03
C MET A 313 3.72 -3.32 16.38
N MET A 314 4.86 -2.87 16.95
CA MET A 314 5.91 -3.76 17.44
C MET A 314 5.37 -4.69 18.55
N ALA A 315 4.62 -4.13 19.51
CA ALA A 315 3.98 -4.93 20.56
C ALA A 315 3.01 -5.96 19.98
N LEU A 316 2.16 -5.58 19.01
CA LEU A 316 1.25 -6.52 18.33
C LEU A 316 2.02 -7.60 17.56
N CYS A 317 3.09 -7.26 16.85
CA CYS A 317 3.94 -8.22 16.16
C CYS A 317 4.57 -9.22 17.15
N LEU A 318 5.06 -8.75 18.30
CA LEU A 318 5.58 -9.61 19.37
C LEU A 318 4.49 -10.55 19.92
N LEU A 319 3.28 -10.04 20.17
CA LEU A 319 2.16 -10.87 20.62
C LEU A 319 1.83 -11.97 19.59
N VAL A 320 1.83 -11.66 18.30
CA VAL A 320 1.62 -12.65 17.22
C VAL A 320 2.74 -13.70 17.24
N ILE A 321 4.00 -13.29 17.41
CA ILE A 321 5.15 -14.19 17.44
C ILE A 321 5.15 -15.09 18.70
N LEU A 322 4.77 -14.53 19.84
CA LEU A 322 4.69 -15.27 21.11
C LEU A 322 3.49 -16.20 21.17
N GLY A 323 2.31 -15.72 20.73
CA GLY A 323 1.05 -16.45 20.79
C GLY A 323 0.90 -17.55 19.74
N HIS A 324 1.52 -17.38 18.58
CA HIS A 324 1.54 -18.45 17.60
C HIS A 324 2.39 -19.60 18.13
N GLN A 325 1.79 -20.82 18.29
CA GLN A 325 2.45 -22.02 18.86
C GLN A 325 3.75 -22.38 18.14
N TRP A 326 4.73 -21.53 18.26
CA TRP A 326 6.06 -21.72 17.73
C TRP A 326 6.84 -22.60 18.73
N ARG A 327 6.50 -23.88 18.73
CA ARG A 327 7.10 -24.87 19.62
C ARG A 327 8.63 -25.03 19.45
N ARG A 328 9.24 -24.37 18.48
CA ARG A 328 10.69 -24.41 18.21
C ARG A 328 11.21 -23.02 17.91
N GLY A 329 12.14 -22.55 18.70
CA GLY A 329 12.94 -21.37 18.39
C GLY A 329 12.81 -20.21 19.37
N TRP A 330 13.11 -20.45 20.63
CA TRP A 330 13.36 -19.35 21.58
C TRP A 330 14.30 -18.30 21.00
N GLY A 331 15.32 -18.75 20.22
CA GLY A 331 16.26 -17.86 19.55
C GLY A 331 15.62 -16.84 18.62
N VAL A 332 14.59 -17.21 17.84
CA VAL A 332 13.85 -16.27 16.97
C VAL A 332 13.09 -15.23 17.79
N LYS A 333 12.41 -15.67 18.86
CA LYS A 333 11.67 -14.79 19.77
C LYS A 333 12.60 -13.78 20.43
N VAL A 334 13.72 -14.26 20.94
CA VAL A 334 14.78 -13.43 21.55
C VAL A 334 15.37 -12.48 20.52
N ALA A 335 15.70 -12.94 19.31
CA ALA A 335 16.25 -12.09 18.25
C ALA A 335 15.33 -10.94 17.88
N VAL A 336 14.02 -11.19 17.69
CA VAL A 336 13.04 -10.13 17.38
C VAL A 336 12.85 -9.20 18.58
N MET A 337 12.79 -9.73 19.79
CA MET A 337 12.68 -8.90 21.00
C MET A 337 13.90 -7.99 21.15
N LEU A 338 15.11 -8.52 20.98
CA LEU A 338 16.35 -7.73 21.05
C LEU A 338 16.40 -6.70 19.92
N ALA A 339 15.98 -7.06 18.69
CA ALA A 339 15.88 -6.11 17.57
C ALA A 339 14.93 -4.95 17.90
N PHE A 340 13.74 -5.21 18.45
CA PHE A 340 12.79 -4.17 18.81
C PHE A 340 13.25 -3.33 20.01
N LEU A 341 13.88 -3.94 21.01
CA LEU A 341 14.49 -3.20 22.12
C LEU A 341 15.62 -2.29 21.62
N GLY A 342 16.46 -2.79 20.70
CA GLY A 342 17.49 -2.00 20.04
C GLY A 342 16.92 -0.85 19.23
N VAL A 343 15.84 -1.08 18.45
CA VAL A 343 15.10 -0.05 17.71
C VAL A 343 14.57 1.03 18.64
N LEU A 344 13.93 0.65 19.74
CA LEU A 344 13.42 1.59 20.73
C LEU A 344 14.54 2.37 21.40
N TYR A 345 15.60 1.70 21.83
CA TYR A 345 16.77 2.33 22.48
C TYR A 345 17.42 3.38 21.55
N ILE A 346 17.81 2.97 20.34
CA ILE A 346 18.47 3.86 19.38
C ILE A 346 17.54 4.96 18.92
N GLY A 347 16.26 4.65 18.66
CA GLY A 347 15.27 5.64 18.23
C GLY A 347 15.01 6.69 19.30
N LEU A 348 14.97 6.30 20.56
CA LEU A 348 14.84 7.23 21.68
C LEU A 348 16.14 8.03 21.89
N ASP A 349 17.32 7.41 21.79
CA ASP A 349 18.60 8.10 21.93
C ASP A 349 18.78 9.22 20.91
N ILE A 350 18.51 8.92 19.63
CA ILE A 350 18.64 9.90 18.54
C ILE A 350 17.53 10.98 18.60
N GLY A 351 16.30 10.61 18.99
CA GLY A 351 15.13 11.48 18.85
C GLY A 351 14.56 12.02 20.16
N TRP A 352 15.02 11.57 21.34
CA TRP A 352 14.34 11.86 22.60
C TRP A 352 14.32 13.36 22.97
N PHE A 353 15.46 14.03 22.83
CA PHE A 353 15.57 15.44 23.21
C PHE A 353 14.63 16.33 22.37
N ASP A 354 14.67 16.14 21.05
CA ASP A 354 13.78 16.87 20.12
C ASP A 354 12.32 16.46 20.28
N LEU A 355 12.06 15.18 20.58
CA LEU A 355 10.71 14.68 20.82
C LEU A 355 10.13 15.26 22.12
N GLN A 356 10.93 15.34 23.18
CA GLN A 356 10.52 15.92 24.48
C GLN A 356 10.19 17.40 24.37
N GLN A 357 11.03 18.20 23.69
CA GLN A 357 10.76 19.61 23.42
C GLN A 357 9.44 19.79 22.67
N ARG A 358 9.16 18.95 21.68
CA ARG A 358 7.92 18.97 20.88
C ARG A 358 6.69 18.45 21.64
N LEU A 359 6.87 17.64 22.68
CA LEU A 359 5.75 17.25 23.55
C LEU A 359 5.22 18.44 24.35
N GLY A 360 6.07 19.46 24.62
CA GLY A 360 5.63 20.74 25.21
C GLY A 360 4.70 21.56 24.30
N ASP A 361 4.90 21.46 22.96
CA ASP A 361 4.14 22.23 21.95
C ASP A 361 2.90 21.46 21.39
N LEU A 362 2.48 20.38 22.05
CA LEU A 362 1.35 19.55 21.61
C LEU A 362 0.07 20.34 21.39
N ASN A 363 -0.26 21.25 22.31
CA ASN A 363 -1.51 21.99 22.29
C ASN A 363 -1.63 22.91 21.07
N VAL A 364 -0.53 23.55 20.64
CA VAL A 364 -0.54 24.47 19.49
C VAL A 364 -0.68 23.70 18.17
N ALA A 365 0.13 22.66 17.98
CA ALA A 365 0.11 21.87 16.73
C ALA A 365 -1.17 21.05 16.59
N TYR A 366 -1.75 20.57 17.69
CA TYR A 366 -3.04 19.87 17.70
C TYR A 366 -4.19 20.87 17.43
N GLY A 367 -4.12 22.07 18.03
CA GLY A 367 -5.14 23.10 17.84
C GLY A 367 -5.32 23.52 16.39
N GLN A 368 -4.23 23.68 15.64
CA GLN A 368 -4.30 24.02 14.20
C GLN A 368 -4.98 22.91 13.37
N ARG A 369 -4.64 21.64 13.61
CA ARG A 369 -5.27 20.51 12.90
C ARG A 369 -6.74 20.34 13.27
N GLU A 370 -7.06 20.53 14.55
CA GLU A 370 -8.44 20.49 15.05
C GLU A 370 -9.27 21.59 14.41
N GLU A 371 -8.73 22.79 14.27
CA GLU A 371 -9.39 23.91 13.57
C GLU A 371 -9.70 23.58 12.12
N ILE A 372 -8.74 23.01 11.37
CA ILE A 372 -8.97 22.56 9.98
C ILE A 372 -10.06 21.51 9.94
N CYS A 373 -10.02 20.52 10.82
CA CYS A 373 -11.06 19.49 10.92
C CYS A 373 -12.43 20.11 11.22
N GLN A 374 -12.52 21.01 12.20
CA GLN A 374 -13.77 21.67 12.57
C GLN A 374 -14.35 22.51 11.44
N LYS A 375 -13.50 23.24 10.68
CA LYS A 375 -13.93 24.01 9.51
C LYS A 375 -14.30 23.11 8.30
N SER A 376 -13.80 21.88 8.23
CA SER A 376 -14.11 20.94 7.17
C SER A 376 -15.46 20.22 7.36
N TRP A 377 -15.94 20.06 8.60
CA TRP A 377 -17.25 19.43 8.87
C TRP A 377 -18.43 20.14 8.20
N PRO A 378 -18.57 21.47 8.23
CA PRO A 378 -19.60 22.19 7.51
C PRO A 378 -19.61 21.88 6.01
N ILE A 379 -18.43 21.72 5.38
CA ILE A 379 -18.32 21.37 3.95
C ILE A 379 -18.94 19.99 3.69
N ALA A 380 -18.60 18.99 4.52
CA ALA A 380 -19.18 17.65 4.44
C ALA A 380 -20.71 17.64 4.64
N HIS A 381 -21.22 18.52 5.52
CA HIS A 381 -22.66 18.66 5.75
C HIS A 381 -23.39 19.36 4.58
N GLN A 382 -22.75 20.31 3.92
CA GLN A 382 -23.33 21.02 2.75
C GLN A 382 -23.32 20.13 1.50
N HIS A 383 -22.38 19.19 1.40
CA HIS A 383 -22.22 18.27 0.26
C HIS A 383 -22.35 16.78 0.67
N PRO A 384 -23.49 16.37 1.28
CA PRO A 384 -23.54 15.09 2.03
C PRO A 384 -23.48 13.84 1.15
N TRP A 385 -23.99 13.89 -0.10
CA TRP A 385 -24.14 12.70 -0.93
C TRP A 385 -22.91 12.38 -1.78
N PHE A 386 -22.41 13.36 -2.53
CA PHE A 386 -21.34 13.17 -3.51
C PHE A 386 -20.07 13.96 -3.18
N GLY A 387 -20.08 14.74 -2.10
CA GLY A 387 -18.96 15.60 -1.72
C GLY A 387 -18.71 16.75 -2.68
N THR A 388 -17.51 17.29 -2.62
CA THR A 388 -17.07 18.41 -3.46
C THR A 388 -16.40 17.97 -4.76
N GLY A 389 -16.11 16.67 -4.90
CA GLY A 389 -15.41 16.06 -6.02
C GLY A 389 -14.02 15.52 -5.64
N PRO A 390 -13.56 14.47 -6.36
CA PRO A 390 -12.23 13.89 -6.12
C PRO A 390 -11.11 14.93 -6.23
N GLY A 391 -10.20 14.96 -5.22
CA GLY A 391 -9.03 15.85 -5.21
C GLY A 391 -9.29 17.32 -4.95
N THR A 392 -10.54 17.74 -4.72
CA THR A 392 -10.92 19.18 -4.68
C THR A 392 -10.74 19.84 -3.32
N PHE A 393 -10.30 19.13 -2.27
CA PHE A 393 -10.26 19.70 -0.92
C PHE A 393 -9.45 21.01 -0.86
N ALA A 394 -8.22 20.99 -1.36
CA ALA A 394 -7.33 22.15 -1.33
C ALA A 394 -7.93 23.40 -1.98
N THR A 395 -8.67 23.21 -3.07
CA THR A 395 -9.31 24.30 -3.84
C THR A 395 -10.57 24.80 -3.15
N VAL A 396 -11.45 23.87 -2.69
CA VAL A 396 -12.74 24.24 -2.10
C VAL A 396 -12.60 24.80 -0.69
N TYR A 397 -11.65 24.31 0.11
CA TYR A 397 -11.45 24.75 1.49
C TYR A 397 -11.17 26.25 1.59
N GLN A 398 -10.53 26.86 0.57
CA GLN A 398 -10.25 28.29 0.54
C GLN A 398 -11.54 29.16 0.59
N LEU A 399 -12.66 28.64 0.08
CA LEU A 399 -13.96 29.33 0.13
C LEU A 399 -14.56 29.39 1.54
N TYR A 400 -14.06 28.58 2.47
CA TYR A 400 -14.56 28.49 3.85
C TYR A 400 -13.60 29.13 4.87
N LEU A 401 -12.50 29.74 4.41
CA LEU A 401 -11.62 30.51 5.26
C LEU A 401 -12.30 31.82 5.68
N THR A 402 -12.32 32.07 6.99
CA THR A 402 -12.93 33.25 7.60
C THR A 402 -11.95 34.40 7.80
N SER A 403 -10.65 34.14 7.66
CA SER A 403 -9.58 35.12 7.79
C SER A 403 -8.58 34.96 6.65
N SER A 404 -7.98 36.06 6.21
CA SER A 404 -6.87 36.03 5.26
C SER A 404 -5.67 35.31 5.92
N THR A 405 -5.11 34.35 5.22
CA THR A 405 -3.91 33.63 5.65
C THR A 405 -3.01 33.43 4.45
N ASP A 406 -1.71 33.50 4.66
CA ASP A 406 -0.70 33.23 3.62
C ASP A 406 -0.47 31.71 3.45
N ILE A 407 -1.20 30.87 4.20
CA ILE A 407 -1.04 29.41 4.16
C ILE A 407 -2.13 28.80 3.30
N TRP A 408 -1.70 28.04 2.28
CA TRP A 408 -2.60 27.21 1.47
C TRP A 408 -2.77 25.82 2.12
N PHE A 409 -3.92 25.60 2.73
CA PHE A 409 -4.24 24.31 3.35
C PHE A 409 -4.59 23.27 2.28
N ALA A 410 -3.70 22.32 2.04
CA ALA A 410 -3.85 21.31 0.99
C ALA A 410 -4.61 20.06 1.46
N GLN A 411 -4.60 19.73 2.76
CA GLN A 411 -5.21 18.51 3.34
C GLN A 411 -5.87 18.81 4.69
N VAL A 412 -6.85 17.95 5.05
CA VAL A 412 -7.59 18.03 6.33
C VAL A 412 -6.75 17.57 7.54
N HIS A 413 -5.66 16.81 7.32
CA HIS A 413 -4.97 16.02 8.36
C HIS A 413 -5.87 14.95 9.02
N ASN A 414 -6.82 14.44 8.26
CA ASN A 414 -7.71 13.35 8.61
C ASN A 414 -8.31 12.79 7.32
N ASP A 415 -7.73 11.71 6.80
CA ASP A 415 -8.15 11.11 5.52
C ASP A 415 -9.60 10.65 5.50
N TRP A 416 -10.13 10.21 6.66
CA TRP A 416 -11.53 9.77 6.74
C TRP A 416 -12.49 10.95 6.53
N LEU A 417 -12.17 12.10 7.14
CA LEU A 417 -12.97 13.32 6.96
C LEU A 417 -12.76 13.89 5.56
N GLU A 418 -11.53 13.91 5.04
CA GLU A 418 -11.24 14.38 3.69
C GLU A 418 -11.96 13.56 2.63
N THR A 419 -11.98 12.22 2.78
CA THR A 419 -12.77 11.34 1.93
C THR A 419 -14.26 11.67 2.00
N LEU A 420 -14.80 11.97 3.19
CA LEU A 420 -16.20 12.35 3.35
C LEU A 420 -16.50 13.72 2.69
N VAL A 421 -15.58 14.68 2.81
CA VAL A 421 -15.72 16.01 2.16
C VAL A 421 -15.68 15.88 0.65
N THR A 422 -14.74 15.10 0.10
CA THR A 422 -14.50 15.04 -1.35
C THR A 422 -15.40 14.07 -2.08
N PHE A 423 -15.74 12.93 -1.47
CA PHE A 423 -16.55 11.86 -2.10
C PHE A 423 -17.96 11.75 -1.52
N GLY A 424 -18.27 12.44 -0.44
CA GLY A 424 -19.55 12.35 0.25
C GLY A 424 -19.82 10.95 0.82
N ARG A 425 -21.05 10.71 1.27
CA ARG A 425 -21.46 9.42 1.84
C ARG A 425 -21.44 8.28 0.82
N VAL A 426 -21.82 8.57 -0.45
CA VAL A 426 -21.88 7.55 -1.50
C VAL A 426 -20.47 7.06 -1.85
N GLY A 427 -19.54 7.96 -2.17
CA GLY A 427 -18.18 7.57 -2.50
C GLY A 427 -17.44 6.97 -1.33
N SER A 428 -17.59 7.52 -0.10
CA SER A 428 -17.01 6.94 1.12
C SER A 428 -17.53 5.53 1.39
N GLY A 429 -18.84 5.29 1.15
CA GLY A 429 -19.44 3.96 1.26
C GLY A 429 -18.87 2.95 0.26
N ILE A 430 -18.61 3.38 -0.98
CA ILE A 430 -17.97 2.55 -2.01
C ILE A 430 -16.53 2.19 -1.59
N PHE A 431 -15.73 3.14 -1.08
CA PHE A 431 -14.39 2.87 -0.56
C PHE A 431 -14.42 1.91 0.62
N LEU A 432 -15.32 2.12 1.58
CA LEU A 432 -15.46 1.23 2.74
C LEU A 432 -15.84 -0.19 2.30
N ALA A 433 -16.75 -0.34 1.35
CA ALA A 433 -17.09 -1.64 0.77
C ALA A 433 -15.87 -2.31 0.12
N GLY A 434 -15.05 -1.55 -0.58
CA GLY A 434 -13.78 -2.03 -1.15
C GLY A 434 -12.82 -2.55 -0.09
N LEU A 435 -12.61 -1.80 0.99
CA LEU A 435 -11.79 -2.23 2.13
C LEU A 435 -12.32 -3.52 2.75
N VAL A 436 -13.62 -3.60 3.03
CA VAL A 436 -14.25 -4.80 3.59
C VAL A 436 -14.05 -6.01 2.68
N LEU A 437 -14.20 -5.85 1.36
CA LEU A 437 -14.00 -6.93 0.40
C LEU A 437 -12.54 -7.39 0.32
N VAL A 438 -11.58 -6.46 0.31
CA VAL A 438 -10.13 -6.77 0.34
C VAL A 438 -9.78 -7.54 1.60
N PHE A 439 -10.25 -7.07 2.76
CA PHE A 439 -9.99 -7.74 4.03
C PHE A 439 -10.68 -9.11 4.11
N SER A 440 -11.94 -9.24 3.70
CA SER A 440 -12.66 -10.51 3.75
C SER A 440 -12.07 -11.55 2.78
N ARG A 441 -11.49 -11.10 1.65
CA ARG A 441 -10.90 -12.01 0.65
C ARG A 441 -9.82 -12.91 1.23
N GLY A 442 -8.99 -12.44 2.14
CA GLY A 442 -7.94 -13.22 2.81
C GLY A 442 -8.49 -14.44 3.59
N PHE A 443 -9.74 -14.39 4.05
CA PHE A 443 -10.36 -15.52 4.76
C PHE A 443 -10.98 -16.56 3.84
N PHE A 444 -11.46 -16.16 2.66
CA PHE A 444 -12.27 -17.00 1.77
C PHE A 444 -11.58 -17.35 0.45
N SER A 445 -10.30 -17.02 0.28
CA SER A 445 -9.63 -17.17 -0.99
C SER A 445 -9.12 -18.60 -1.25
N ARG A 446 -9.06 -18.96 -2.54
CA ARG A 446 -8.27 -20.07 -3.07
C ARG A 446 -7.12 -19.47 -3.88
N GLY A 447 -5.98 -19.29 -3.31
CA GLY A 447 -4.82 -18.74 -3.97
C GLY A 447 -3.57 -19.38 -3.40
N ILE A 448 -2.54 -18.55 -3.23
CA ILE A 448 -1.28 -18.93 -2.65
C ILE A 448 -1.48 -19.33 -1.18
N ARG A 449 -1.25 -20.61 -0.85
CA ARG A 449 -1.48 -21.14 0.51
C ARG A 449 -0.31 -20.80 1.43
N LEU A 450 -0.42 -19.70 2.16
CA LEU A 450 0.53 -19.31 3.19
C LEU A 450 -0.10 -19.43 4.60
N GLY A 451 0.76 -19.53 5.63
CA GLY A 451 0.27 -19.67 7.00
C GLY A 451 -0.44 -18.40 7.50
N LEU A 452 -1.48 -18.55 8.33
CA LEU A 452 -2.22 -17.43 8.93
C LEU A 452 -1.31 -16.40 9.59
N GLY A 453 -0.23 -16.85 10.24
CA GLY A 453 0.71 -15.96 10.93
C GLY A 453 1.31 -14.89 10.04
N TRP A 454 1.53 -15.15 8.74
CA TRP A 454 2.07 -14.16 7.82
C TRP A 454 1.03 -13.08 7.46
N GLN A 455 -0.23 -13.46 7.24
CA GLN A 455 -1.31 -12.53 6.96
C GLN A 455 -1.51 -11.51 8.09
N LEU A 456 -1.29 -11.91 9.34
CA LEU A 456 -1.44 -11.03 10.50
C LEU A 456 -0.51 -9.80 10.44
N PHE A 457 0.68 -9.92 9.83
CA PHE A 457 1.58 -8.78 9.67
C PHE A 457 1.06 -7.75 8.66
N PHE A 458 0.35 -8.18 7.60
CA PHE A 458 -0.38 -7.26 6.72
C PHE A 458 -1.51 -6.55 7.44
N TRP A 459 -2.25 -7.27 8.30
CA TRP A 459 -3.35 -6.68 9.08
C TRP A 459 -2.83 -5.64 10.07
N ILE A 460 -1.71 -5.93 10.75
CA ILE A 460 -1.05 -4.97 11.65
C ILE A 460 -0.61 -3.72 10.86
N SER A 461 0.00 -3.90 9.69
CA SER A 461 0.41 -2.83 8.80
C SER A 461 -0.78 -1.94 8.38
N PHE A 462 -1.88 -2.54 7.92
CA PHE A 462 -3.08 -1.82 7.50
C PHE A 462 -3.84 -1.17 8.67
N LEU A 463 -3.85 -1.81 9.83
CA LEU A 463 -4.41 -1.22 11.05
C LEU A 463 -3.62 0.04 11.44
N GLY A 464 -2.29 -0.03 11.41
CA GLY A 464 -1.43 1.13 11.65
C GLY A 464 -1.77 2.28 10.71
N LEU A 465 -1.82 2.02 9.40
CA LEU A 465 -2.19 3.01 8.40
C LEU A 465 -3.59 3.59 8.63
N GLY A 466 -4.58 2.75 8.97
CA GLY A 466 -5.95 3.19 9.25
C GLY A 466 -6.05 4.10 10.48
N VAL A 467 -5.22 3.87 11.50
CA VAL A 467 -5.10 4.74 12.67
C VAL A 467 -4.37 6.03 12.30
N GLU A 468 -3.28 5.97 11.52
CA GLU A 468 -2.55 7.15 11.02
C GLU A 468 -3.46 8.06 10.19
N ALA A 469 -4.32 7.48 9.35
CA ALA A 469 -5.30 8.20 8.54
C ALA A 469 -6.33 9.01 9.37
N ARG A 470 -6.47 8.75 10.68
CA ARG A 470 -7.29 9.57 11.59
C ARG A 470 -6.58 10.84 12.04
N PHE A 471 -5.26 10.84 12.07
CA PHE A 471 -4.45 11.93 12.65
C PHE A 471 -3.62 12.68 11.62
N ASP A 472 -3.55 12.17 10.37
CA ASP A 472 -2.80 12.75 9.27
C ASP A 472 -3.41 12.34 7.92
N PHE A 473 -2.67 12.48 6.79
CA PHE A 473 -3.16 12.26 5.42
C PHE A 473 -2.32 11.26 4.60
N PRO A 474 -2.02 10.04 5.12
CA PRO A 474 -1.20 9.07 4.40
C PRO A 474 -1.78 8.68 3.03
N LEU A 475 -3.11 8.61 2.90
CA LEU A 475 -3.77 8.19 1.67
C LEU A 475 -3.84 9.30 0.59
N GLN A 476 -3.46 10.54 0.92
CA GLN A 476 -3.27 11.61 -0.06
C GLN A 476 -1.86 11.59 -0.68
N ILE A 477 -0.93 10.81 -0.13
CA ILE A 477 0.43 10.68 -0.62
C ILE A 477 0.52 9.50 -1.57
N PHE A 478 0.80 9.77 -2.85
CA PHE A 478 0.69 8.74 -3.89
C PHE A 478 1.59 7.52 -3.65
N SER A 479 2.81 7.69 -3.13
CA SER A 479 3.70 6.55 -2.81
C SER A 479 3.13 5.64 -1.72
N ILE A 480 2.45 6.19 -0.71
CA ILE A 480 1.84 5.43 0.38
C ILE A 480 0.56 4.76 -0.12
N LEU A 481 -0.27 5.50 -0.86
CA LEU A 481 -1.49 4.96 -1.46
C LEU A 481 -1.19 3.83 -2.46
N PHE A 482 -0.16 4.01 -3.30
CA PHE A 482 0.33 2.96 -4.20
C PHE A 482 0.79 1.72 -3.42
N LEU A 483 1.62 1.90 -2.38
CA LEU A 483 2.08 0.78 -1.54
C LEU A 483 0.91 0.06 -0.86
N PHE A 484 -0.07 0.80 -0.35
CA PHE A 484 -1.29 0.23 0.23
C PHE A 484 -2.07 -0.60 -0.79
N VAL A 485 -2.28 -0.09 -2.02
CA VAL A 485 -2.96 -0.80 -3.11
C VAL A 485 -2.17 -2.04 -3.54
N LEU A 486 -0.85 -1.93 -3.64
CA LEU A 486 0.04 -3.05 -3.96
C LEU A 486 -0.06 -4.17 -2.90
N LEU A 487 0.06 -3.83 -1.63
CA LEU A 487 -0.05 -4.78 -0.52
C LEU A 487 -1.47 -5.38 -0.43
N SER A 488 -2.50 -4.60 -0.76
CA SER A 488 -3.88 -5.07 -0.87
C SER A 488 -4.03 -6.11 -1.99
N ALA A 489 -3.42 -5.88 -3.15
CA ALA A 489 -3.38 -6.86 -4.24
C ALA A 489 -2.68 -8.16 -3.80
N VAL A 490 -1.54 -8.06 -3.11
CA VAL A 490 -0.84 -9.21 -2.52
C VAL A 490 -1.73 -9.96 -1.54
N LEU A 491 -2.37 -9.27 -0.59
CA LEU A 491 -3.24 -9.90 0.41
C LEU A 491 -4.39 -10.67 -0.24
N THR A 492 -4.98 -10.14 -1.32
CA THR A 492 -6.09 -10.81 -2.04
C THR A 492 -5.67 -12.06 -2.81
N CYS A 493 -4.37 -12.26 -3.07
CA CYS A 493 -3.83 -13.48 -3.70
C CYS A 493 -3.52 -14.58 -2.69
N VAL A 494 -3.35 -14.25 -1.41
CA VAL A 494 -2.92 -15.17 -0.36
C VAL A 494 -4.11 -15.78 0.36
N THR A 495 -4.02 -17.07 0.68
CA THR A 495 -5.08 -17.79 1.38
C THR A 495 -4.59 -18.42 2.67
N ARG A 496 -5.52 -18.63 3.59
CA ARG A 496 -5.28 -19.42 4.78
C ARG A 496 -5.06 -20.90 4.40
N ARG A 497 -3.97 -21.48 4.87
CA ARG A 497 -3.77 -22.92 4.85
C ARG A 497 -4.68 -23.54 5.90
N SER A 498 -5.68 -24.32 5.49
CA SER A 498 -6.49 -25.16 6.38
C SER A 498 -5.66 -26.27 6.99
#